data_b9ea78341d79a6c37a8a485792af7a56
#
_entry.id   b9ea78341d79a6c37a8a485792af7a56
#
_cell.length_a   1.000
_cell.length_b   1.000
_cell.length_c   1.000
_cell.angle_alpha   90.00
_cell.angle_beta   90.00
_cell.angle_gamma   90.00
#
_symmetry.space_group_name_H-M   'P 1'
#
loop_
_entity.id
_entity.type
_entity.pdbx_description
1 polymer ?
#
loop_
_entity_poly.entity_id
_entity_poly.type
_entity_poly.pdbx_seq_one_letter_code
_entity_poly.pdbx_strand_id
1 'polypeptide(L)'
;MKKTTLIALFVAVFGLLLVSCSRDITEPVVSANPGSPTLADMSFTGQFTVNYADSTMKFSWSAADFGFASSTTYVLQMSSTNNFTSNVANLVTTQNLKANVKVGDVNTLILSWGYPIGTAVTVYYRVTASVSPNLSSVYTAAKSTSLTPYDAVINYPMIYVPGAYQGWSPGADNGRLYSYGFNSTYAGIIRIKDGTNATSEFKVTVNPNWNGPNYGGTLTKNGNTYTGTLDPNGGNFSVGAGAYAITVNTGALTISLTKTDDWGIIGSATAGGWGSSTPMFYNGQRKMWEITSDFVAGEFKFRANDAWDLNYGDDGNKNGGLKAGGDNVALSAAGNYTIRFDPVKLTYTVKKN
;
A
#
# COMPACT_ATOMS: atom_id res chain seq x y z
N MET A 1 -32.31 -69.76 46.66
CA MET A 1 -31.04 -69.02 46.92
C MET A 1 -30.43 -68.36 45.68
N LYS A 2 -30.77 -68.62 44.43
CA LYS A 2 -30.13 -67.97 43.24
C LYS A 2 -30.73 -66.64 42.82
N LYS A 3 -31.95 -66.25 43.22
CA LYS A 3 -32.58 -64.96 42.83
C LYS A 3 -32.17 -63.78 43.72
N THR A 4 -31.99 -64.04 45.03
CA THR A 4 -31.55 -63.01 46.00
C THR A 4 -30.14 -62.58 45.85
N THR A 5 -29.26 -63.48 45.42
CA THR A 5 -27.83 -63.16 45.15
C THR A 5 -27.62 -62.30 43.88
N LEU A 6 -28.50 -62.48 42.87
CA LEU A 6 -28.47 -61.68 41.64
C LEU A 6 -28.95 -60.24 41.87
N ILE A 7 -29.96 -60.07 42.72
CA ILE A 7 -30.45 -58.70 43.05
C ILE A 7 -29.46 -57.94 43.93
N ALA A 8 -28.77 -58.64 44.86
CA ALA A 8 -27.69 -58.00 45.64
C ALA A 8 -26.50 -57.57 44.79
N LEU A 9 -26.16 -58.36 43.77
CA LEU A 9 -25.05 -58.03 42.83
C LEU A 9 -25.43 -56.84 41.93
N PHE A 10 -26.70 -56.75 41.49
CA PHE A 10 -27.19 -55.60 40.67
C PHE A 10 -27.26 -54.30 41.46
N VAL A 11 -27.64 -54.33 42.74
CA VAL A 11 -27.67 -53.18 43.62
C VAL A 11 -26.23 -52.70 43.95
N ALA A 12 -25.31 -53.60 44.15
CA ALA A 12 -23.91 -53.28 44.39
C ALA A 12 -23.21 -52.67 43.15
N VAL A 13 -23.53 -53.16 41.94
CA VAL A 13 -22.99 -52.60 40.67
C VAL A 13 -23.63 -51.25 40.35
N PHE A 14 -24.93 -51.05 40.67
CA PHE A 14 -25.61 -49.75 40.47
C PHE A 14 -25.15 -48.72 41.47
N GLY A 15 -24.80 -49.11 42.71
CA GLY A 15 -24.21 -48.21 43.71
C GLY A 15 -22.81 -47.71 43.40
N LEU A 16 -22.00 -48.50 42.63
CA LEU A 16 -20.66 -48.13 42.20
C LEU A 16 -20.65 -47.17 41.00
N LEU A 17 -21.76 -47.04 40.28
CA LEU A 17 -21.88 -46.07 39.15
C LEU A 17 -22.31 -44.64 39.61
N LEU A 18 -22.61 -44.42 40.87
CA LEU A 18 -22.98 -43.11 41.40
C LEU A 18 -21.86 -42.39 42.12
N VAL A 19 -20.63 -42.91 42.08
CA VAL A 19 -19.46 -42.11 42.45
C VAL A 19 -19.09 -41.25 41.23
N SER A 20 -20.00 -40.35 40.87
CA SER A 20 -19.65 -39.17 40.07
C SER A 20 -18.61 -38.38 40.89
N CYS A 21 -17.36 -38.45 40.48
CA CYS A 21 -16.39 -37.44 40.91
C CYS A 21 -17.00 -36.07 40.57
N SER A 22 -17.54 -35.37 41.52
CA SER A 22 -17.74 -33.93 41.43
C SER A 22 -16.32 -33.35 41.34
N ARG A 23 -15.83 -33.22 40.09
CA ARG A 23 -14.72 -32.29 39.87
C ARG A 23 -15.26 -30.94 40.28
N ASP A 24 -14.79 -30.39 41.38
CA ASP A 24 -14.92 -28.96 41.64
C ASP A 24 -14.18 -28.26 40.52
N ILE A 25 -14.87 -28.03 39.40
CA ILE A 25 -14.41 -27.13 38.34
C ILE A 25 -14.57 -25.74 38.95
N THR A 26 -13.55 -25.25 39.61
CA THR A 26 -13.47 -23.84 39.92
C THR A 26 -13.48 -23.10 38.58
N GLU A 27 -14.60 -22.48 38.27
CA GLU A 27 -14.71 -21.65 37.08
C GLU A 27 -13.64 -20.57 37.16
N PRO A 28 -12.85 -20.34 36.07
CA PRO A 28 -11.85 -19.30 36.07
C PRO A 28 -12.52 -17.93 36.26
N VAL A 29 -12.18 -17.26 37.33
CA VAL A 29 -12.69 -15.91 37.64
C VAL A 29 -11.70 -14.89 37.09
N VAL A 30 -12.21 -14.07 36.18
CA VAL A 30 -11.42 -12.93 35.67
C VAL A 30 -11.17 -11.94 36.79
N SER A 31 -9.93 -11.50 36.94
CA SER A 31 -9.59 -10.41 37.89
C SER A 31 -10.43 -9.18 37.60
N ALA A 32 -10.98 -8.55 38.63
CA ALA A 32 -11.67 -7.28 38.49
C ALA A 32 -10.75 -6.16 37.96
N ASN A 33 -9.46 -6.29 38.18
CA ASN A 33 -8.41 -5.38 37.66
C ASN A 33 -7.31 -6.22 37.03
N PRO A 34 -7.44 -6.62 35.74
CA PRO A 34 -6.41 -7.39 35.08
C PRO A 34 -5.08 -6.61 34.98
N GLY A 35 -3.98 -7.31 35.25
CA GLY A 35 -2.63 -6.74 35.15
C GLY A 35 -2.22 -6.48 33.70
N SER A 36 -1.94 -5.23 33.38
CA SER A 36 -1.44 -4.83 32.05
C SER A 36 -0.02 -5.34 31.81
N PRO A 37 0.31 -5.81 30.60
CA PRO A 37 1.69 -6.15 30.27
C PRO A 37 2.58 -4.90 30.24
N THR A 38 3.89 -5.08 30.43
CA THR A 38 4.89 -4.03 30.31
C THR A 38 5.67 -4.23 29.01
N LEU A 39 5.71 -3.21 28.16
CA LEU A 39 6.44 -3.21 26.89
C LEU A 39 7.88 -2.75 27.10
N ALA A 40 8.87 -3.55 26.67
CA ALA A 40 10.26 -3.13 26.61
C ALA A 40 10.49 -2.11 25.49
N ASP A 41 11.62 -1.41 25.50
CA ASP A 41 12.01 -0.56 24.37
C ASP A 41 12.25 -1.43 23.13
N MET A 42 11.80 -0.94 21.97
CA MET A 42 12.09 -1.57 20.70
C MET A 42 13.59 -1.62 20.47
N SER A 43 14.11 -2.78 20.10
CA SER A 43 15.51 -2.94 19.72
C SER A 43 15.64 -3.17 18.22
N PHE A 44 16.56 -2.42 17.62
CA PHE A 44 16.85 -2.49 16.21
C PHE A 44 18.34 -2.22 15.99
N THR A 45 19.01 -3.14 15.29
CA THR A 45 20.41 -2.97 14.90
C THR A 45 20.47 -2.63 13.43
N GLY A 46 20.82 -1.39 13.09
CA GLY A 46 20.88 -0.91 11.73
C GLY A 46 20.29 0.49 11.59
N GLN A 47 20.06 0.89 10.35
CA GLN A 47 19.45 2.16 9.98
C GLN A 47 18.07 1.92 9.34
N PHE A 48 17.14 2.86 9.55
CA PHE A 48 15.83 2.81 8.92
C PHE A 48 15.94 3.27 7.47
N THR A 49 16.49 2.40 6.61
CA THR A 49 16.77 2.66 5.18
C THR A 49 16.46 1.43 4.33
N VAL A 50 16.39 1.60 3.01
CA VAL A 50 16.13 0.52 2.05
C VAL A 50 17.12 -0.63 2.16
N ASN A 51 18.38 -0.36 2.51
CA ASN A 51 19.42 -1.40 2.66
C ASN A 51 19.16 -2.32 3.87
N TYR A 52 18.35 -1.90 4.81
CA TYR A 52 17.95 -2.66 5.98
C TYR A 52 16.47 -3.10 5.94
N ALA A 53 15.82 -3.03 4.76
CA ALA A 53 14.39 -3.33 4.62
C ALA A 53 14.01 -4.73 5.14
N ASP A 54 14.87 -5.72 4.94
CA ASP A 54 14.68 -7.09 5.43
C ASP A 54 15.14 -7.32 6.88
N SER A 55 15.82 -6.36 7.48
CA SER A 55 16.20 -6.41 8.90
C SER A 55 14.97 -6.27 9.79
N THR A 56 15.06 -6.79 11.02
CA THR A 56 13.92 -6.84 11.93
C THR A 56 14.05 -5.88 13.11
N MET A 57 12.98 -5.15 13.35
CA MET A 57 12.71 -4.43 14.60
C MET A 57 12.13 -5.43 15.60
N LYS A 58 12.73 -5.56 16.76
CA LYS A 58 12.38 -6.55 17.78
C LYS A 58 11.60 -5.88 18.90
N PHE A 59 10.48 -6.50 19.28
CA PHE A 59 9.62 -6.05 20.36
C PHE A 59 9.46 -7.17 21.37
N SER A 60 9.41 -6.85 22.66
CA SER A 60 9.16 -7.82 23.74
C SER A 60 8.37 -7.18 24.86
N TRP A 61 7.60 -7.99 25.59
CA TRP A 61 6.72 -7.53 26.68
C TRP A 61 6.57 -8.62 27.73
N SER A 62 6.09 -8.24 28.92
CA SER A 62 5.74 -9.18 29.97
C SER A 62 4.36 -9.80 29.71
N ALA A 63 4.05 -10.93 30.33
CA ALA A 63 2.70 -11.47 30.30
C ALA A 63 1.70 -10.52 30.96
N ALA A 64 0.47 -10.48 30.41
CA ALA A 64 -0.67 -9.89 31.08
C ALA A 64 -1.22 -10.86 32.13
N ASP A 65 -1.80 -10.34 33.21
CA ASP A 65 -2.38 -11.15 34.27
C ASP A 65 -3.90 -10.93 34.32
N PHE A 66 -4.67 -11.94 33.93
CA PHE A 66 -6.12 -11.92 33.99
C PHE A 66 -6.68 -12.60 35.25
N GLY A 67 -5.81 -12.98 36.21
CA GLY A 67 -6.19 -13.68 37.46
C GLY A 67 -6.34 -15.19 37.32
N PHE A 68 -6.14 -15.75 36.14
CA PHE A 68 -6.16 -17.19 35.86
C PHE A 68 -5.25 -17.58 34.71
N ALA A 69 -4.83 -18.83 34.67
CA ALA A 69 -4.03 -19.34 33.56
C ALA A 69 -4.87 -19.43 32.29
N SER A 70 -4.50 -18.67 31.27
CA SER A 70 -5.23 -18.60 30.01
C SER A 70 -4.30 -18.45 28.82
N SER A 71 -4.76 -18.85 27.66
CA SER A 71 -4.10 -18.55 26.39
C SER A 71 -4.38 -17.08 26.03
N THR A 72 -3.41 -16.22 26.25
CA THR A 72 -3.54 -14.79 25.97
C THR A 72 -3.08 -14.49 24.56
N THR A 73 -3.91 -13.77 23.81
CA THR A 73 -3.57 -13.21 22.50
C THR A 73 -3.04 -11.80 22.65
N TYR A 74 -1.86 -11.55 22.12
CA TYR A 74 -1.22 -10.24 22.07
C TYR A 74 -1.26 -9.68 20.67
N VAL A 75 -1.57 -8.38 20.54
CA VAL A 75 -1.47 -7.65 19.26
C VAL A 75 -0.54 -6.48 19.44
N LEU A 76 0.59 -6.50 18.74
CA LEU A 76 1.47 -5.34 18.63
C LEU A 76 0.84 -4.34 17.66
N GLN A 77 0.56 -3.14 18.15
CA GLN A 77 -0.04 -2.05 17.38
C GLN A 77 0.94 -0.91 17.18
N MET A 78 0.84 -0.23 16.03
CA MET A 78 1.51 1.04 15.77
C MET A 78 0.48 2.09 15.37
N SER A 79 0.74 3.34 15.70
CA SER A 79 -0.15 4.47 15.41
C SER A 79 0.64 5.75 15.15
N SER A 80 0.04 6.67 14.40
CA SER A 80 0.55 8.04 14.23
C SER A 80 0.28 8.94 15.44
N THR A 81 -0.57 8.51 16.38
CA THR A 81 -0.96 9.27 17.56
C THR A 81 -0.78 8.45 18.85
N ASN A 82 -0.38 9.11 19.93
CA ASN A 82 -0.14 8.45 21.22
C ASN A 82 -1.40 7.81 21.84
N ASN A 83 -2.56 8.35 21.54
CA ASN A 83 -3.86 7.83 22.03
C ASN A 83 -4.46 6.73 21.13
N PHE A 84 -3.79 6.35 20.03
CA PHE A 84 -4.22 5.32 19.10
C PHE A 84 -5.63 5.57 18.50
N THR A 85 -5.91 6.82 18.13
CA THR A 85 -7.17 7.22 17.52
C THR A 85 -7.05 7.46 16.01
N SER A 86 -5.83 7.53 15.46
CA SER A 86 -5.58 7.77 14.04
C SER A 86 -4.45 6.89 13.53
N ASN A 87 -4.61 6.39 12.28
CA ASN A 87 -3.63 5.54 11.62
C ASN A 87 -3.17 4.37 12.51
N VAL A 88 -4.13 3.60 13.04
CA VAL A 88 -3.81 2.44 13.89
C VAL A 88 -3.66 1.20 13.01
N ALA A 89 -2.52 0.53 13.13
CA ALA A 89 -2.23 -0.71 12.42
C ALA A 89 -1.84 -1.82 13.39
N ASN A 90 -2.37 -3.01 13.16
CA ASN A 90 -1.95 -4.24 13.84
C ASN A 90 -0.75 -4.81 13.09
N LEU A 91 0.43 -4.78 13.69
CA LEU A 91 1.67 -5.27 13.06
C LEU A 91 1.79 -6.79 13.17
N VAL A 92 1.53 -7.34 14.36
CA VAL A 92 1.65 -8.77 14.66
C VAL A 92 0.58 -9.18 15.65
N THR A 93 -0.07 -10.31 15.41
CA THR A 93 -0.92 -11.02 16.37
C THR A 93 -0.22 -12.32 16.77
N THR A 94 -0.04 -12.57 18.07
CA THR A 94 0.72 -13.71 18.58
C THR A 94 0.30 -14.11 20.00
N GLN A 95 0.65 -15.30 20.42
CA GLN A 95 0.58 -15.75 21.83
C GLN A 95 1.96 -15.67 22.52
N ASN A 96 3.00 -15.32 21.78
CA ASN A 96 4.34 -15.16 22.32
C ASN A 96 4.49 -13.78 22.99
N LEU A 97 5.47 -13.65 23.87
CA LEU A 97 5.83 -12.40 24.55
C LEU A 97 6.85 -11.55 23.76
N LYS A 98 6.96 -11.80 22.48
CA LYS A 98 7.85 -11.08 21.55
C LYS A 98 7.30 -11.09 20.13
N ALA A 99 7.69 -10.08 19.36
CA ALA A 99 7.40 -9.99 17.93
C ALA A 99 8.61 -9.40 17.18
N ASN A 100 8.73 -9.80 15.93
CA ASN A 100 9.68 -9.25 14.98
C ASN A 100 8.91 -8.65 13.81
N VAL A 101 9.24 -7.42 13.43
CA VAL A 101 8.62 -6.71 12.32
C VAL A 101 9.71 -6.25 11.36
N LYS A 102 9.58 -6.48 10.07
CA LYS A 102 10.56 -5.99 9.09
C LYS A 102 10.56 -4.48 9.01
N VAL A 103 11.73 -3.89 8.85
CA VAL A 103 11.91 -2.44 8.62
C VAL A 103 11.13 -1.98 7.39
N GLY A 104 11.15 -2.77 6.31
CA GLY A 104 10.40 -2.48 5.08
C GLY A 104 8.89 -2.43 5.27
N ASP A 105 8.34 -3.32 6.13
CA ASP A 105 6.90 -3.33 6.42
C ASP A 105 6.48 -2.07 7.19
N VAL A 106 7.29 -1.67 8.18
CA VAL A 106 7.06 -0.43 8.95
C VAL A 106 7.20 0.80 8.05
N ASN A 107 8.20 0.82 7.16
CA ASN A 107 8.35 1.91 6.19
C ASN A 107 7.15 2.01 5.24
N THR A 108 6.68 0.88 4.70
CA THR A 108 5.50 0.82 3.83
C THR A 108 4.26 1.34 4.56
N LEU A 109 4.10 0.95 5.83
CA LEU A 109 3.00 1.41 6.67
C LEU A 109 3.03 2.94 6.87
N ILE A 110 4.18 3.51 7.25
CA ILE A 110 4.33 4.95 7.48
C ILE A 110 4.06 5.73 6.18
N LEU A 111 4.55 5.26 5.05
CA LEU A 111 4.27 5.85 3.74
C LEU A 111 2.79 5.77 3.37
N SER A 112 2.10 4.67 3.73
CA SER A 112 0.65 4.52 3.50
C SER A 112 -0.19 5.51 4.32
N TRP A 113 0.34 6.02 5.42
CA TRP A 113 -0.27 7.08 6.22
C TRP A 113 -0.08 8.49 5.64
N GLY A 114 0.65 8.61 4.51
CA GLY A 114 0.89 9.87 3.81
C GLY A 114 2.10 10.66 4.31
N TYR A 115 2.94 10.10 5.17
CA TYR A 115 4.14 10.80 5.60
C TYR A 115 5.17 10.90 4.47
N PRO A 116 5.82 12.06 4.30
CA PRO A 116 6.76 12.29 3.22
C PRO A 116 8.08 11.52 3.43
N ILE A 117 8.68 11.09 2.33
CA ILE A 117 10.02 10.49 2.31
C ILE A 117 11.04 11.50 2.78
N GLY A 118 12.01 11.06 3.61
CA GLY A 118 13.12 11.88 4.07
C GLY A 118 12.80 12.80 5.25
N THR A 119 11.55 12.86 5.72
CA THR A 119 11.16 13.67 6.88
C THR A 119 10.94 12.77 8.10
N ALA A 120 11.62 13.06 9.20
CA ALA A 120 11.47 12.30 10.42
C ALA A 120 10.05 12.45 11.00
N VAL A 121 9.45 11.33 11.37
CA VAL A 121 8.10 11.26 11.96
C VAL A 121 8.14 10.48 13.26
N THR A 122 7.37 10.93 14.26
CA THR A 122 7.20 10.17 15.50
C THR A 122 6.04 9.19 15.32
N VAL A 123 6.32 7.92 15.58
CA VAL A 123 5.31 6.85 15.60
C VAL A 123 5.23 6.27 17.00
N TYR A 124 4.04 5.82 17.39
CA TYR A 124 3.75 5.24 18.69
C TYR A 124 3.46 3.77 18.54
N TYR A 125 3.86 2.95 19.52
CA TYR A 125 3.59 1.53 19.53
C TYR A 125 3.19 1.06 20.92
N ARG A 126 2.28 0.07 20.97
CA ARG A 126 1.81 -0.57 22.19
C ARG A 126 1.46 -2.04 21.93
N VAL A 127 1.25 -2.78 22.98
CA VAL A 127 0.70 -4.14 22.92
C VAL A 127 -0.66 -4.17 23.58
N THR A 128 -1.63 -4.81 22.94
CA THR A 128 -2.91 -5.17 23.55
C THR A 128 -2.86 -6.64 23.92
N ALA A 129 -3.49 -7.01 25.02
CA ALA A 129 -3.62 -8.39 25.45
C ALA A 129 -5.09 -8.72 25.70
N SER A 130 -5.55 -9.86 25.20
CA SER A 130 -6.93 -10.34 25.37
C SER A 130 -6.97 -11.86 25.53
N VAL A 131 -7.96 -12.36 26.26
CA VAL A 131 -8.20 -13.80 26.45
C VAL A 131 -9.51 -14.25 25.80
N SER A 132 -10.39 -13.29 25.50
CA SER A 132 -11.69 -13.55 24.82
C SER A 132 -12.19 -12.26 24.16
N PRO A 133 -12.89 -12.34 23.03
CA PRO A 133 -13.51 -11.16 22.42
C PRO A 133 -14.59 -10.51 23.30
N ASN A 134 -15.13 -11.25 24.29
CA ASN A 134 -16.16 -10.77 25.20
C ASN A 134 -15.60 -10.10 26.46
N LEU A 135 -14.29 -10.07 26.63
CA LEU A 135 -13.62 -9.43 27.75
C LEU A 135 -12.82 -8.22 27.27
N SER A 136 -12.78 -7.18 28.11
CA SER A 136 -12.00 -5.99 27.80
C SER A 136 -10.52 -6.33 27.71
N SER A 137 -9.88 -5.85 26.66
CA SER A 137 -8.43 -5.96 26.49
C SER A 137 -7.70 -5.03 27.47
N VAL A 138 -6.51 -5.45 27.93
CA VAL A 138 -5.58 -4.59 28.63
C VAL A 138 -4.46 -4.14 27.67
N TYR A 139 -3.83 -3.00 28.00
CA TYR A 139 -2.88 -2.35 27.12
C TYR A 139 -1.59 -2.03 27.87
N THR A 140 -0.45 -2.12 27.19
CA THR A 140 0.78 -1.50 27.71
C THR A 140 0.66 0.02 27.64
N ALA A 141 1.47 0.73 28.45
CA ALA A 141 1.78 2.12 28.13
C ALA A 141 2.33 2.21 26.70
N ALA A 142 1.94 3.27 25.98
CA ALA A 142 2.47 3.55 24.66
C ALA A 142 3.94 3.99 24.75
N LYS A 143 4.76 3.51 23.83
CA LYS A 143 6.11 4.00 23.59
C LYS A 143 6.18 4.67 22.23
N SER A 144 7.21 5.48 21.99
CA SER A 144 7.41 6.17 20.74
C SER A 144 8.83 5.98 20.21
N THR A 145 8.96 6.16 18.90
CA THR A 145 10.25 6.22 18.21
C THR A 145 10.15 7.19 17.05
N SER A 146 11.28 7.81 16.67
CA SER A 146 11.36 8.66 15.49
C SER A 146 11.93 7.84 14.34
N LEU A 147 11.23 7.81 13.21
CA LEU A 147 11.63 7.10 11.99
C LEU A 147 11.60 8.06 10.82
N THR A 148 12.54 7.93 9.89
CA THR A 148 12.56 8.71 8.66
C THR A 148 12.19 7.80 7.49
N PRO A 149 10.96 7.92 6.92
CA PRO A 149 10.55 7.09 5.79
C PRO A 149 11.51 7.24 4.61
N TYR A 150 11.82 6.13 3.99
CA TYR A 150 12.68 6.06 2.82
C TYR A 150 11.92 5.58 1.58
N ASP A 151 12.47 5.86 0.41
CA ASP A 151 11.89 5.44 -0.86
C ASP A 151 12.02 3.91 -1.03
N ALA A 152 10.90 3.21 -0.80
CA ALA A 152 10.83 1.76 -0.96
C ALA A 152 10.25 1.41 -2.32
N VAL A 153 10.98 0.61 -3.07
CA VAL A 153 10.54 0.07 -4.35
C VAL A 153 9.87 -1.29 -4.12
N ILE A 154 8.54 -1.35 -4.20
CA ILE A 154 7.80 -2.62 -4.17
C ILE A 154 7.88 -3.25 -5.56
N ASN A 155 8.43 -4.45 -5.68
CA ASN A 155 8.46 -5.19 -6.95
C ASN A 155 7.10 -5.84 -7.21
N TYR A 156 6.18 -5.08 -7.80
CA TYR A 156 4.90 -5.63 -8.24
C TYR A 156 5.09 -6.49 -9.49
N PRO A 157 4.35 -7.61 -9.64
CA PRO A 157 4.25 -8.32 -10.90
C PRO A 157 3.74 -7.36 -12.00
N MET A 158 4.27 -7.50 -13.20
CA MET A 158 3.99 -6.57 -14.32
C MET A 158 3.52 -7.32 -15.56
N ILE A 159 2.71 -6.62 -16.36
CA ILE A 159 2.45 -6.90 -17.77
C ILE A 159 2.70 -5.61 -18.56
N TYR A 160 2.69 -5.71 -19.88
CA TYR A 160 3.15 -4.62 -20.75
C TYR A 160 2.10 -4.28 -21.79
N VAL A 161 2.11 -3.04 -22.25
CA VAL A 161 1.17 -2.50 -23.23
C VAL A 161 1.96 -1.87 -24.39
N PRO A 162 2.64 -2.68 -25.23
CA PRO A 162 3.35 -2.15 -26.39
C PRO A 162 2.37 -1.58 -27.42
N GLY A 163 2.73 -0.46 -28.04
CA GLY A 163 1.90 0.18 -29.04
C GLY A 163 2.66 1.17 -29.92
N ALA A 164 1.99 1.75 -30.88
CA ALA A 164 2.56 2.73 -31.81
C ALA A 164 3.15 3.93 -31.05
N TYR A 165 2.51 4.35 -29.95
CA TYR A 165 2.92 5.47 -29.11
C TYR A 165 4.34 5.35 -28.50
N GLN A 166 4.95 4.17 -28.50
CA GLN A 166 6.28 3.90 -27.96
C GLN A 166 7.12 2.98 -28.86
N GLY A 167 6.76 2.91 -30.16
CA GLY A 167 7.51 2.15 -31.17
C GLY A 167 7.40 0.63 -30.99
N TRP A 168 6.29 0.13 -30.46
CA TRP A 168 6.01 -1.31 -30.31
C TRP A 168 7.05 -2.09 -29.48
N SER A 169 7.65 -1.43 -28.44
CA SER A 169 8.65 -2.04 -27.57
C SER A 169 8.04 -2.55 -26.26
N PRO A 170 7.79 -3.86 -26.08
CA PRO A 170 7.11 -4.38 -24.87
C PRO A 170 7.86 -4.06 -23.56
N GLY A 171 9.20 -4.00 -23.60
CA GLY A 171 10.01 -3.73 -22.42
C GLY A 171 10.08 -2.26 -22.00
N ALA A 172 9.47 -1.33 -22.77
CA ALA A 172 9.53 0.10 -22.47
C ALA A 172 8.85 0.45 -21.15
N ASP A 173 9.45 1.39 -20.40
CA ASP A 173 8.97 1.78 -19.06
C ASP A 173 7.59 2.44 -19.09
N ASN A 174 7.28 3.18 -20.15
CA ASN A 174 6.03 3.90 -20.36
C ASN A 174 4.84 3.02 -20.79
N GLY A 175 5.03 1.69 -20.83
CA GLY A 175 4.00 0.72 -21.19
C GLY A 175 3.74 -0.35 -20.12
N ARG A 176 4.00 -0.08 -18.83
CA ARG A 176 3.87 -1.07 -17.76
C ARG A 176 2.58 -0.94 -16.98
N LEU A 177 1.94 -2.09 -16.70
CA LEU A 177 0.85 -2.22 -15.74
C LEU A 177 1.30 -3.13 -14.60
N TYR A 178 0.84 -2.84 -13.39
CA TYR A 178 1.32 -3.46 -12.17
C TYR A 178 0.19 -4.17 -11.43
N SER A 179 0.47 -5.39 -10.93
CA SER A 179 -0.46 -6.11 -10.06
C SER A 179 -0.25 -5.68 -8.61
N TYR A 180 -0.95 -4.63 -8.19
CA TYR A 180 -0.87 -4.10 -6.83
C TYR A 180 -1.39 -5.07 -5.76
N GLY A 181 -2.25 -6.01 -6.14
CA GLY A 181 -2.78 -7.05 -5.27
C GLY A 181 -2.04 -8.39 -5.39
N PHE A 182 -0.93 -8.47 -6.14
CA PHE A 182 -0.20 -9.71 -6.40
C PHE A 182 -1.12 -10.82 -6.93
N ASN A 183 -2.04 -10.46 -7.83
CA ASN A 183 -3.03 -11.36 -8.43
C ASN A 183 -3.09 -11.15 -9.97
N SER A 184 -4.11 -11.70 -10.63
CA SER A 184 -4.28 -11.57 -12.08
C SER A 184 -4.78 -10.21 -12.58
N THR A 185 -4.98 -9.23 -11.69
CA THR A 185 -5.41 -7.87 -12.06
C THR A 185 -4.22 -6.93 -12.05
N TYR A 186 -4.03 -6.23 -13.17
CA TYR A 186 -2.93 -5.29 -13.40
C TYR A 186 -3.51 -3.92 -13.74
N ALA A 187 -2.93 -2.86 -13.21
CA ALA A 187 -3.40 -1.50 -13.43
C ALA A 187 -2.24 -0.50 -13.55
N GLY A 188 -2.51 0.63 -14.19
CA GLY A 188 -1.59 1.76 -14.34
C GLY A 188 -2.19 2.86 -15.21
N ILE A 189 -1.45 3.95 -15.36
CA ILE A 189 -1.81 5.02 -16.29
C ILE A 189 -0.79 5.02 -17.42
N ILE A 190 -1.27 5.00 -18.65
CA ILE A 190 -0.43 5.03 -19.86
C ILE A 190 -0.88 6.18 -20.74
N ARG A 191 0.07 7.01 -21.16
CA ARG A 191 -0.14 8.01 -22.22
C ARG A 191 -0.04 7.32 -23.57
N ILE A 192 -1.19 7.10 -24.20
CA ILE A 192 -1.29 6.54 -25.55
C ILE A 192 -1.47 7.71 -26.53
N LYS A 193 -0.33 8.22 -27.03
CA LYS A 193 -0.31 9.35 -27.98
C LYS A 193 0.85 9.13 -28.96
N ASP A 194 0.51 8.89 -30.22
CA ASP A 194 1.44 8.64 -31.30
C ASP A 194 1.55 9.89 -32.18
N GLY A 195 2.50 10.77 -31.86
CA GLY A 195 2.72 12.03 -32.54
C GLY A 195 1.44 12.88 -32.59
N THR A 196 1.01 13.22 -33.81
CA THR A 196 -0.23 13.99 -34.07
C THR A 196 -1.41 13.09 -34.46
N ASN A 197 -1.25 11.78 -34.46
CA ASN A 197 -2.30 10.84 -34.82
C ASN A 197 -3.50 10.93 -33.85
N ALA A 198 -4.71 10.96 -34.40
CA ALA A 198 -5.92 11.04 -33.60
C ALA A 198 -6.20 9.76 -32.81
N THR A 199 -5.70 8.62 -33.30
CA THR A 199 -5.80 7.30 -32.66
C THR A 199 -4.43 6.64 -32.59
N SER A 200 -4.26 5.72 -31.66
CA SER A 200 -3.06 4.91 -31.54
C SER A 200 -3.43 3.46 -31.23
N GLU A 201 -2.66 2.55 -31.79
CA GLU A 201 -2.85 1.12 -31.62
C GLU A 201 -1.90 0.53 -30.59
N PHE A 202 -2.34 -0.52 -29.91
CA PHE A 202 -1.55 -1.23 -28.91
C PHE A 202 -1.96 -2.69 -28.74
N LYS A 203 -1.14 -3.47 -28.06
CA LYS A 203 -1.43 -4.82 -27.57
C LYS A 203 -1.14 -4.90 -26.06
N VAL A 204 -1.49 -6.03 -25.46
CA VAL A 204 -1.09 -6.38 -24.08
C VAL A 204 -0.21 -7.62 -24.16
N THR A 205 1.00 -7.58 -23.57
CA THR A 205 1.90 -8.72 -23.50
C THR A 205 2.18 -9.07 -22.05
N VAL A 206 2.31 -10.36 -21.74
CA VAL A 206 2.63 -10.82 -20.36
C VAL A 206 4.12 -10.74 -20.07
N ASN A 207 4.96 -10.68 -21.10
CA ASN A 207 6.42 -10.59 -20.97
C ASN A 207 6.93 -9.26 -21.54
N PRO A 208 8.14 -8.80 -21.13
CA PRO A 208 8.78 -7.60 -21.70
C PRO A 208 9.33 -7.82 -23.11
N ASN A 209 8.74 -8.75 -23.84
CA ASN A 209 9.06 -9.12 -25.20
C ASN A 209 7.84 -9.76 -25.86
N TRP A 210 7.94 -10.14 -27.13
CA TRP A 210 6.86 -10.75 -27.90
C TRP A 210 6.72 -12.28 -27.69
N ASN A 211 7.46 -12.88 -26.78
CA ASN A 211 7.37 -14.30 -26.44
C ASN A 211 6.24 -14.55 -25.45
N GLY A 212 5.26 -15.36 -25.83
CA GLY A 212 4.11 -15.72 -25.00
C GLY A 212 2.81 -15.09 -25.48
N PRO A 213 1.74 -15.12 -24.66
CA PRO A 213 0.47 -14.54 -25.06
C PRO A 213 0.59 -13.03 -25.30
N ASN A 214 0.16 -12.62 -26.51
CA ASN A 214 0.11 -11.23 -26.95
C ASN A 214 -1.36 -10.92 -27.27
N TYR A 215 -2.04 -10.28 -26.34
CA TYR A 215 -3.46 -10.06 -26.45
C TYR A 215 -3.78 -8.81 -27.27
N GLY A 216 -4.81 -8.91 -28.07
CA GLY A 216 -5.46 -7.83 -28.76
C GLY A 216 -6.98 -7.99 -28.70
N GLY A 217 -7.70 -7.31 -29.59
CA GLY A 217 -9.15 -7.41 -29.68
C GLY A 217 -9.83 -6.11 -30.10
N THR A 218 -11.14 -6.07 -29.88
CA THR A 218 -11.96 -4.90 -30.13
C THR A 218 -12.38 -4.24 -28.83
N LEU A 219 -12.35 -2.90 -28.80
CA LEU A 219 -12.82 -2.11 -27.66
C LEU A 219 -14.19 -1.50 -27.97
N THR A 220 -15.10 -1.64 -27.03
CA THR A 220 -16.40 -0.95 -27.04
C THR A 220 -16.29 0.32 -26.22
N LYS A 221 -16.55 1.48 -26.86
CA LYS A 221 -16.51 2.79 -26.21
C LYS A 221 -17.86 3.12 -25.56
N ASN A 222 -17.81 3.57 -24.31
CA ASN A 222 -18.95 4.13 -23.60
C ASN A 222 -18.50 5.41 -22.85
N GLY A 223 -18.83 6.57 -23.39
CA GLY A 223 -18.35 7.85 -22.86
C GLY A 223 -16.81 7.94 -22.88
N ASN A 224 -16.21 8.10 -21.71
CA ASN A 224 -14.76 8.16 -21.52
C ASN A 224 -14.12 6.80 -21.23
N THR A 225 -14.91 5.72 -21.20
CA THR A 225 -14.44 4.36 -20.90
C THR A 225 -14.50 3.49 -22.12
N TYR A 226 -13.52 2.61 -22.25
CA TYR A 226 -13.44 1.54 -23.25
C TYR A 226 -13.36 0.21 -22.51
N THR A 227 -14.08 -0.80 -22.99
CA THR A 227 -14.03 -2.16 -22.44
C THR A 227 -13.87 -3.19 -23.57
N GLY A 228 -13.21 -4.29 -23.27
CA GLY A 228 -13.00 -5.37 -24.25
C GLY A 228 -12.56 -6.67 -23.60
N THR A 229 -12.40 -7.69 -24.43
CA THR A 229 -11.83 -8.98 -24.05
C THR A 229 -10.42 -9.12 -24.61
N LEU A 230 -9.58 -9.85 -23.88
CA LEU A 230 -8.22 -10.18 -24.29
C LEU A 230 -8.27 -11.43 -25.18
N ASP A 231 -7.96 -11.29 -26.47
CA ASP A 231 -7.87 -12.39 -27.42
C ASP A 231 -6.39 -12.57 -27.83
N PRO A 232 -5.77 -13.76 -27.61
CA PRO A 232 -4.39 -14.00 -28.03
C PRO A 232 -4.21 -13.99 -29.56
N ASN A 233 -5.29 -14.12 -30.31
CA ASN A 233 -5.30 -14.04 -31.77
C ASN A 233 -5.92 -12.73 -32.30
N GLY A 234 -6.35 -11.84 -31.39
CA GLY A 234 -7.01 -10.58 -31.71
C GLY A 234 -6.11 -9.59 -32.43
N GLY A 235 -6.70 -8.74 -33.28
CA GLY A 235 -6.04 -7.57 -33.86
C GLY A 235 -5.59 -6.56 -32.78
N ASN A 236 -4.91 -5.50 -33.18
CA ASN A 236 -4.51 -4.45 -32.24
C ASN A 236 -5.75 -3.77 -31.64
N PHE A 237 -5.70 -3.47 -30.34
CA PHE A 237 -6.61 -2.49 -29.75
C PHE A 237 -6.33 -1.11 -30.32
N SER A 238 -7.36 -0.26 -30.42
CA SER A 238 -7.22 1.12 -30.87
C SER A 238 -8.03 2.07 -30.00
N VAL A 239 -7.42 3.18 -29.61
CA VAL A 239 -8.06 4.27 -28.82
C VAL A 239 -7.65 5.63 -29.34
N GLY A 240 -8.44 6.65 -29.03
CA GLY A 240 -8.07 8.05 -29.29
C GLY A 240 -6.84 8.46 -28.48
N ALA A 241 -6.09 9.44 -28.99
CA ALA A 241 -4.92 9.95 -28.28
C ALA A 241 -5.29 10.50 -26.89
N GLY A 242 -4.48 10.17 -25.85
CA GLY A 242 -4.68 10.63 -24.49
C GLY A 242 -3.99 9.79 -23.43
N ALA A 243 -4.17 10.17 -22.17
CA ALA A 243 -3.79 9.34 -21.02
C ALA A 243 -4.97 8.47 -20.57
N TYR A 244 -4.71 7.22 -20.23
CA TYR A 244 -5.72 6.26 -19.83
C TYR A 244 -5.32 5.53 -18.56
N ALA A 245 -6.21 5.50 -17.58
CA ALA A 245 -6.18 4.54 -16.50
C ALA A 245 -6.64 3.19 -17.05
N ILE A 246 -5.72 2.23 -17.11
CA ILE A 246 -5.93 0.92 -17.73
C ILE A 246 -5.99 -0.13 -16.64
N THR A 247 -6.96 -1.02 -16.72
CA THR A 247 -7.05 -2.22 -15.90
C THR A 247 -7.17 -3.44 -16.81
N VAL A 248 -6.31 -4.43 -16.58
CA VAL A 248 -6.29 -5.71 -17.29
C VAL A 248 -6.44 -6.82 -16.27
N ASN A 249 -7.36 -7.75 -16.50
CA ASN A 249 -7.45 -8.99 -15.74
C ASN A 249 -7.11 -10.18 -16.65
N THR A 250 -5.93 -10.76 -16.47
CA THR A 250 -5.47 -11.90 -17.28
C THR A 250 -6.15 -13.22 -16.95
N GLY A 251 -6.76 -13.35 -15.77
CA GLY A 251 -7.56 -14.52 -15.39
C GLY A 251 -8.97 -14.49 -15.98
N ALA A 252 -9.61 -13.32 -15.99
CA ALA A 252 -10.94 -13.11 -16.59
C ALA A 252 -10.87 -12.74 -18.07
N LEU A 253 -9.68 -12.53 -18.64
CA LEU A 253 -9.43 -12.09 -19.99
C LEU A 253 -10.18 -10.79 -20.36
N THR A 254 -10.13 -9.80 -19.51
CA THR A 254 -10.80 -8.51 -19.70
C THR A 254 -9.83 -7.33 -19.66
N ILE A 255 -10.18 -6.28 -20.39
CA ILE A 255 -9.49 -4.99 -20.37
C ILE A 255 -10.50 -3.85 -20.25
N SER A 256 -10.17 -2.86 -19.46
CA SER A 256 -10.87 -1.57 -19.41
C SER A 256 -9.87 -0.42 -19.41
N LEU A 257 -10.25 0.67 -20.10
CA LEU A 257 -9.49 1.92 -20.15
C LEU A 257 -10.45 3.07 -19.85
N THR A 258 -10.08 3.94 -18.94
CA THR A 258 -10.83 5.18 -18.69
C THR A 258 -9.91 6.35 -18.96
N LYS A 259 -10.36 7.28 -19.83
CA LYS A 259 -9.59 8.49 -20.12
C LYS A 259 -9.41 9.28 -18.84
N THR A 260 -8.18 9.71 -18.55
CA THR A 260 -7.80 10.43 -17.34
C THR A 260 -6.96 11.66 -17.69
N ASP A 261 -6.66 12.48 -16.68
CA ASP A 261 -5.82 13.65 -16.85
C ASP A 261 -4.38 13.25 -17.21
N ASP A 262 -3.82 14.01 -18.15
CA ASP A 262 -2.46 13.91 -18.62
C ASP A 262 -1.62 15.03 -18.02
N TRP A 263 -0.71 14.69 -17.10
CA TRP A 263 -0.02 15.69 -16.31
C TRP A 263 1.33 16.09 -16.88
N GLY A 264 1.61 17.38 -16.78
CA GLY A 264 2.91 17.99 -17.11
C GLY A 264 3.29 19.08 -16.14
N ILE A 265 4.53 19.53 -16.24
CA ILE A 265 5.07 20.68 -15.51
C ILE A 265 5.18 21.87 -16.48
N ILE A 266 4.76 23.06 -16.05
CA ILE A 266 4.85 24.30 -16.82
C ILE A 266 5.41 25.41 -15.93
N GLY A 267 6.31 26.22 -16.46
CA GLY A 267 6.88 27.33 -15.72
C GLY A 267 8.26 27.77 -16.19
N SER A 268 8.72 28.90 -15.67
CA SER A 268 10.03 29.46 -16.03
C SER A 268 11.22 28.56 -15.72
N ALA A 269 11.05 27.56 -14.85
CA ALA A 269 12.06 26.55 -14.57
C ALA A 269 12.20 25.51 -15.69
N THR A 270 11.24 25.39 -16.62
CA THR A 270 11.24 24.43 -17.72
C THR A 270 11.69 25.05 -19.04
N ALA A 271 12.15 24.24 -19.97
CA ALA A 271 12.56 24.72 -21.31
C ALA A 271 11.42 25.38 -22.11
N GLY A 272 10.16 24.94 -21.88
CA GLY A 272 8.97 25.52 -22.51
C GLY A 272 8.46 26.80 -21.85
N GLY A 273 9.03 27.20 -20.73
CA GLY A 273 8.56 28.33 -19.93
C GLY A 273 7.09 28.20 -19.55
N TRP A 274 6.37 29.30 -19.54
CA TRP A 274 4.92 29.33 -19.33
C TRP A 274 4.09 29.09 -20.59
N GLY A 275 4.75 28.82 -21.73
CA GLY A 275 4.09 28.61 -23.04
C GLY A 275 3.67 27.18 -23.30
N SER A 276 4.44 26.20 -22.84
CA SER A 276 4.14 24.78 -23.09
C SER A 276 4.54 23.91 -21.91
N SER A 277 3.74 22.86 -21.64
CA SER A 277 4.05 21.91 -20.59
C SER A 277 5.16 20.95 -20.99
N THR A 278 6.03 20.61 -20.04
CA THR A 278 6.93 19.47 -20.14
C THR A 278 6.19 18.26 -19.58
N PRO A 279 5.95 17.20 -20.37
CA PRO A 279 5.14 16.06 -19.93
C PRO A 279 5.81 15.28 -18.82
N MET A 280 5.03 14.88 -17.81
CA MET A 280 5.45 13.95 -16.78
C MET A 280 5.15 12.50 -17.21
N PHE A 281 5.81 11.56 -16.61
CA PHE A 281 5.62 10.13 -16.77
C PHE A 281 4.90 9.55 -15.55
N TYR A 282 3.90 8.68 -15.74
CA TYR A 282 3.28 7.99 -14.62
C TYR A 282 4.13 6.80 -14.19
N ASN A 283 4.74 6.89 -13.04
CA ASN A 283 5.47 5.80 -12.41
C ASN A 283 4.47 4.90 -11.64
N GLY A 284 4.02 3.80 -12.27
CA GLY A 284 3.04 2.90 -11.68
C GLY A 284 3.56 2.15 -10.46
N GLN A 285 4.87 1.96 -10.32
CA GLN A 285 5.46 1.34 -9.14
C GLN A 285 5.28 2.22 -7.89
N ARG A 286 5.30 3.55 -8.07
CA ARG A 286 5.08 4.55 -7.02
C ARG A 286 3.65 5.09 -6.98
N LYS A 287 2.85 4.82 -8.01
CA LYS A 287 1.48 5.35 -8.23
C LYS A 287 1.44 6.88 -8.28
N MET A 288 2.44 7.51 -8.90
CA MET A 288 2.52 8.96 -9.02
C MET A 288 3.14 9.38 -10.34
N TRP A 289 2.94 10.62 -10.69
CA TRP A 289 3.59 11.22 -11.84
C TRP A 289 4.99 11.67 -11.48
N GLU A 290 5.94 11.47 -12.38
CA GLU A 290 7.36 11.73 -12.15
C GLU A 290 7.99 12.35 -13.39
N ILE A 291 8.94 13.24 -13.20
CA ILE A 291 9.86 13.71 -14.23
C ILE A 291 11.26 13.81 -13.63
N THR A 292 12.25 13.32 -14.37
CA THR A 292 13.68 13.58 -14.11
C THR A 292 14.25 14.32 -15.30
N SER A 293 14.69 15.55 -15.10
CA SER A 293 15.18 16.40 -16.18
C SER A 293 16.09 17.50 -15.62
N ASP A 294 16.76 18.19 -16.52
CA ASP A 294 17.47 19.41 -16.21
C ASP A 294 16.48 20.58 -16.18
N PHE A 295 16.58 21.37 -15.13
CA PHE A 295 15.77 22.58 -14.91
C PHE A 295 16.70 23.78 -14.67
N VAL A 296 16.20 24.97 -14.97
CA VAL A 296 16.87 26.21 -14.59
C VAL A 296 16.30 26.74 -13.25
N ALA A 297 16.99 27.68 -12.62
CA ALA A 297 16.39 28.40 -11.49
C ALA A 297 15.14 29.15 -11.98
N GLY A 298 14.03 29.01 -11.25
CA GLY A 298 12.74 29.57 -11.67
C GLY A 298 11.59 28.93 -10.91
N GLU A 299 10.42 28.97 -11.51
CA GLU A 299 9.20 28.48 -10.88
C GLU A 299 8.44 27.55 -11.83
N PHE A 300 7.60 26.68 -11.26
CA PHE A 300 6.72 25.82 -12.04
C PHE A 300 5.40 25.54 -11.33
N LYS A 301 4.43 25.01 -12.09
CA LYS A 301 3.18 24.40 -11.62
C LYS A 301 2.96 23.06 -12.29
N PHE A 302 2.12 22.23 -11.69
CA PHE A 302 1.57 21.04 -12.32
C PHE A 302 0.31 21.41 -13.11
N ARG A 303 0.23 20.99 -14.37
CA ARG A 303 -0.89 21.31 -15.26
C ARG A 303 -1.41 20.07 -15.97
N ALA A 304 -2.73 19.89 -15.99
CA ALA A 304 -3.38 18.77 -16.67
C ALA A 304 -3.71 19.14 -18.13
N ASN A 305 -3.60 18.15 -19.02
CA ASN A 305 -4.13 18.18 -20.39
C ASN A 305 -3.65 19.38 -21.24
N ASP A 306 -2.49 19.94 -20.93
CA ASP A 306 -1.96 21.16 -21.54
C ASP A 306 -2.91 22.38 -21.44
N ALA A 307 -3.85 22.38 -20.48
CA ALA A 307 -4.84 23.43 -20.25
C ALA A 307 -4.79 23.97 -18.81
N TRP A 308 -5.25 25.21 -18.61
CA TRP A 308 -5.23 25.85 -17.29
C TRP A 308 -6.48 25.56 -16.45
N ASP A 309 -7.45 24.80 -16.97
CA ASP A 309 -8.68 24.46 -16.26
C ASP A 309 -8.39 23.65 -14.99
N LEU A 310 -7.38 22.79 -15.04
CA LEU A 310 -6.91 22.02 -13.89
C LEU A 310 -5.40 22.16 -13.73
N ASN A 311 -4.99 22.88 -12.69
CA ASN A 311 -3.59 23.03 -12.32
C ASN A 311 -3.43 23.04 -10.80
N TYR A 312 -2.26 22.61 -10.34
CA TYR A 312 -1.88 22.62 -8.93
C TYR A 312 -0.56 23.35 -8.74
N GLY A 313 -0.47 24.07 -7.63
CA GLY A 313 0.74 24.68 -7.10
C GLY A 313 0.86 24.41 -5.60
N ASP A 314 1.93 24.92 -4.98
CA ASP A 314 2.16 24.82 -3.54
C ASP A 314 0.96 25.36 -2.74
N ASP A 315 0.62 24.72 -1.62
CA ASP A 315 -0.50 25.13 -0.77
C ASP A 315 -0.22 26.41 0.04
N GLY A 316 1.01 26.95 -0.08
CA GLY A 316 1.52 28.13 0.62
C GLY A 316 2.41 27.79 1.81
N ASN A 317 2.46 26.51 2.21
CA ASN A 317 3.24 26.07 3.39
C ASN A 317 4.65 25.58 3.03
N LYS A 318 4.96 25.36 1.76
CA LYS A 318 6.26 24.83 1.25
C LYS A 318 6.69 23.52 1.91
N ASN A 319 5.71 22.69 2.24
CA ASN A 319 5.88 21.40 2.91
C ASN A 319 5.63 20.19 2.00
N GLY A 320 5.43 20.44 0.68
CA GLY A 320 5.07 19.42 -0.30
C GLY A 320 3.57 19.23 -0.48
N GLY A 321 2.72 20.03 0.19
CA GLY A 321 1.29 20.08 -0.04
C GLY A 321 0.92 20.89 -1.27
N LEU A 322 -0.20 20.54 -1.91
CA LEU A 322 -0.72 21.19 -3.12
C LEU A 322 -2.15 21.64 -2.96
N LYS A 323 -2.49 22.72 -3.66
CA LYS A 323 -3.89 23.15 -3.84
C LYS A 323 -4.15 23.55 -5.30
N ALA A 324 -5.40 23.47 -5.73
CA ALA A 324 -5.82 23.95 -7.06
C ALA A 324 -5.54 25.45 -7.18
N GLY A 325 -4.90 25.85 -8.29
CA GLY A 325 -4.49 27.23 -8.53
C GLY A 325 -3.45 27.77 -7.54
N GLY A 326 -2.82 26.89 -6.72
CA GLY A 326 -1.86 27.26 -5.65
C GLY A 326 -0.65 28.04 -6.13
N ASP A 327 0.24 28.39 -5.20
CA ASP A 327 1.42 29.18 -5.48
C ASP A 327 2.41 28.44 -6.40
N ASN A 328 3.26 29.15 -7.10
CA ASN A 328 4.29 28.52 -7.91
C ASN A 328 5.30 27.80 -7.01
N VAL A 329 5.74 26.61 -7.42
CA VAL A 329 6.83 25.87 -6.77
C VAL A 329 8.16 26.43 -7.27
N ALA A 330 9.03 26.88 -6.39
CA ALA A 330 10.30 27.52 -6.74
C ALA A 330 11.45 26.53 -6.75
N LEU A 331 12.30 26.62 -7.76
CA LEU A 331 13.65 26.01 -7.83
C LEU A 331 14.70 27.11 -7.68
N SER A 332 15.45 27.09 -6.59
CA SER A 332 16.45 28.13 -6.27
C SER A 332 17.72 28.08 -7.12
N ALA A 333 18.00 26.95 -7.76
CA ALA A 333 19.19 26.75 -8.56
C ALA A 333 18.91 25.85 -9.77
N ALA A 334 19.68 26.03 -10.83
CA ALA A 334 19.68 25.10 -11.96
C ALA A 334 20.28 23.74 -11.56
N GLY A 335 19.88 22.68 -12.26
CA GLY A 335 20.40 21.33 -12.06
C GLY A 335 19.46 20.26 -12.56
N ASN A 336 19.90 19.01 -12.40
CA ASN A 336 19.07 17.85 -12.66
C ASN A 336 18.20 17.58 -11.41
N TYR A 337 16.88 17.46 -11.62
CA TYR A 337 15.93 17.21 -10.54
C TYR A 337 15.01 16.05 -10.89
N THR A 338 14.65 15.28 -9.86
CA THR A 338 13.52 14.36 -9.90
C THR A 338 12.35 15.02 -9.15
N ILE A 339 11.26 15.29 -9.87
CA ILE A 339 10.05 15.89 -9.33
C ILE A 339 8.94 14.85 -9.40
N ARG A 340 8.27 14.60 -8.28
CA ARG A 340 7.15 13.67 -8.16
C ARG A 340 5.89 14.41 -7.76
N PHE A 341 4.77 13.94 -8.28
CA PHE A 341 3.44 14.53 -8.08
C PHE A 341 2.39 13.45 -7.89
N ASP A 342 1.65 13.52 -6.79
CA ASP A 342 0.50 12.68 -6.49
C ASP A 342 -0.78 13.52 -6.53
N PRO A 343 -1.57 13.47 -7.63
CA PRO A 343 -2.79 14.26 -7.76
C PRO A 343 -3.93 13.80 -6.85
N VAL A 344 -3.84 12.59 -6.28
CA VAL A 344 -4.87 12.04 -5.38
C VAL A 344 -4.63 12.51 -3.95
N LYS A 345 -3.37 12.47 -3.51
CA LYS A 345 -2.99 12.95 -2.17
C LYS A 345 -2.74 14.45 -2.13
N LEU A 346 -2.69 15.11 -3.29
CA LEU A 346 -2.32 16.52 -3.44
C LEU A 346 -0.96 16.82 -2.80
N THR A 347 0.05 16.03 -3.17
CA THR A 347 1.42 16.18 -2.67
C THR A 347 2.44 16.16 -3.80
N TYR A 348 3.58 16.80 -3.53
CA TYR A 348 4.73 16.77 -4.43
C TYR A 348 6.05 16.64 -3.67
N THR A 349 7.08 16.19 -4.36
CA THR A 349 8.46 16.23 -3.87
C THR A 349 9.37 16.74 -4.96
N VAL A 350 10.40 17.46 -4.56
CA VAL A 350 11.47 17.97 -5.43
C VAL A 350 12.79 17.49 -4.85
N LYS A 351 13.53 16.70 -5.63
CA LYS A 351 14.85 16.21 -5.24
C LYS A 351 15.87 16.61 -6.31
N LYS A 352 16.91 17.32 -5.93
CA LYS A 352 18.09 17.54 -6.76
C LYS A 352 18.94 16.28 -6.78
N ASN A 353 19.35 15.82 -7.97
CA ASN A 353 20.13 14.60 -8.16
C ASN A 353 21.63 14.85 -8.02
#